data_efe1141c511f6baf7594cd15709b5276
#
_entry.id   efe1141c511f6baf7594cd15709b5276
#
_cell.length_a   1.000
_cell.length_b   1.000
_cell.length_c   1.000
_cell.angle_alpha   90.00
_cell.angle_beta   90.00
_cell.angle_gamma   90.00
#
_symmetry.space_group_name_H-M   'P 1'
#
loop_
_entity.id
_entity.type
_entity.pdbx_description
1 polymer ?
#
loop_
_entity_poly.entity_id
_entity_poly.type
_entity_poly.pdbx_seq_one_letter_code
_entity_poly.pdbx_strand_id
1 'polypeptide(L)'
;MGEKENNVTKRNNKKEICPHLKFGNNLNNSKVKHYQVVQAIIHKLKTGCQWRELPMKEFFRVRYRWQSVYYHFQKWSKDGSWERVWIQTLCKHKSLLDLSSIQLDGTHTPTKRGGEAVGYQGRKKCKTSNMLIMADNRGIPVACSAPIAGNHNDAYELKENVAQMFGSLEKSEIVVEGLFLNADAGFDSKELREYCISKDIIGNIAINPRNGNNEDYLFDDLLYKCRYVIERTNAWLDGFKALLVRFETNQIHWKALNLLAFTIVLLRQL
;
A
#
# COMPACT_ATOMS: atom_id res chain seq x y z
N MET A 1 6.05 -24.07 -14.17
CA MET A 1 6.15 -22.67 -13.66
C MET A 1 5.80 -22.53 -12.17
N GLY A 2 4.81 -23.26 -11.65
CA GLY A 2 4.35 -23.13 -10.25
C GLY A 2 5.32 -23.47 -9.11
N GLU A 3 6.18 -24.46 -9.24
CA GLU A 3 7.09 -24.89 -8.14
C GLU A 3 8.26 -23.93 -7.90
N LYS A 4 8.83 -23.34 -8.95
CA LYS A 4 9.92 -22.34 -8.80
C LYS A 4 9.38 -21.04 -8.17
N GLU A 5 8.20 -20.60 -8.56
CA GLU A 5 7.54 -19.39 -8.02
C GLU A 5 7.16 -19.57 -6.54
N ASN A 6 6.69 -20.76 -6.14
CA ASN A 6 6.41 -21.10 -4.74
C ASN A 6 7.68 -21.14 -3.86
N ASN A 7 8.81 -21.62 -4.39
CA ASN A 7 10.07 -21.67 -3.64
C ASN A 7 10.71 -20.29 -3.43
N VAL A 8 10.67 -19.41 -4.41
CA VAL A 8 11.12 -18.01 -4.28
C VAL A 8 10.28 -17.28 -3.23
N THR A 9 8.94 -17.41 -3.30
CA THR A 9 8.03 -16.79 -2.32
C THR A 9 8.27 -17.31 -0.90
N LYS A 10 8.52 -18.61 -0.72
CA LYS A 10 8.81 -19.21 0.60
C LYS A 10 10.13 -18.70 1.19
N ARG A 11 11.17 -18.56 0.37
CA ARG A 11 12.47 -18.04 0.79
C ARG A 11 12.36 -16.56 1.19
N ASN A 12 11.66 -15.77 0.39
CA ASN A 12 11.44 -14.34 0.65
C ASN A 12 10.60 -14.13 1.93
N ASN A 13 9.52 -14.89 2.13
CA ASN A 13 8.72 -14.81 3.35
C ASN A 13 9.54 -15.06 4.62
N LYS A 14 10.46 -16.04 4.59
CA LYS A 14 11.32 -16.32 5.75
C LYS A 14 12.34 -15.24 6.03
N LYS A 15 12.92 -14.63 4.99
CA LYS A 15 14.01 -13.67 5.11
C LYS A 15 13.54 -12.23 5.26
N GLU A 16 12.46 -11.87 4.57
CA GLU A 16 12.07 -10.48 4.41
C GLU A 16 10.80 -10.11 5.23
N ILE A 17 9.93 -11.07 5.51
CA ILE A 17 8.67 -10.78 6.20
C ILE A 17 8.70 -11.26 7.66
N CYS A 18 8.99 -12.55 7.87
CA CYS A 18 8.90 -13.14 9.21
C CYS A 18 9.75 -12.46 10.29
N PRO A 19 10.98 -11.96 10.02
CA PRO A 19 11.79 -11.32 11.06
C PRO A 19 11.18 -10.08 11.67
N HIS A 20 10.30 -9.40 10.93
CA HIS A 20 9.67 -8.13 11.34
C HIS A 20 8.29 -8.28 11.97
N LEU A 21 7.76 -9.52 12.05
CA LEU A 21 6.49 -9.81 12.70
C LEU A 21 6.68 -10.12 14.19
N LYS A 22 5.77 -9.61 15.03
CA LYS A 22 5.77 -9.92 16.46
C LYS A 22 5.08 -11.27 16.72
N PHE A 23 5.88 -12.27 17.04
CA PHE A 23 5.37 -13.59 17.43
C PHE A 23 5.29 -13.70 18.96
N GLY A 24 4.20 -14.31 19.47
CA GLY A 24 4.10 -14.67 20.88
C GLY A 24 4.89 -15.96 21.18
N ASN A 25 5.30 -16.15 22.43
CA ASN A 25 6.10 -17.30 22.88
C ASN A 25 5.46 -18.67 22.53
N ASN A 26 4.14 -18.74 22.45
CA ASN A 26 3.41 -19.97 22.14
C ASN A 26 3.64 -20.50 20.70
N LEU A 27 4.03 -19.66 19.75
CA LEU A 27 4.32 -20.10 18.38
C LEU A 27 5.75 -20.63 18.22
N ASN A 28 6.69 -20.21 19.05
CA ASN A 28 8.07 -20.69 19.00
C ASN A 28 8.17 -22.19 19.30
N ASN A 29 7.27 -22.71 20.17
CA ASN A 29 7.18 -24.13 20.55
C ASN A 29 6.16 -24.92 19.73
N SER A 30 5.52 -24.30 18.74
CA SER A 30 4.45 -24.88 17.92
C SER A 30 5.03 -25.70 16.75
N LYS A 31 4.33 -26.78 16.38
CA LYS A 31 4.61 -27.54 15.14
C LYS A 31 4.32 -26.71 13.87
N VAL A 32 3.65 -25.54 14.00
CA VAL A 32 3.34 -24.60 12.92
C VAL A 32 4.47 -23.57 12.83
N LYS A 33 5.04 -23.42 11.65
CA LYS A 33 6.10 -22.43 11.41
C LYS A 33 5.49 -21.10 10.97
N HIS A 34 6.07 -19.98 11.40
CA HIS A 34 5.61 -18.63 11.12
C HIS A 34 5.38 -18.36 9.63
N TYR A 35 6.32 -18.78 8.78
CA TYR A 35 6.20 -18.58 7.33
C TYR A 35 4.99 -19.29 6.73
N GLN A 36 4.48 -20.36 7.33
CA GLN A 36 3.28 -21.06 6.85
C GLN A 36 2.03 -20.20 7.07
N VAL A 37 1.96 -19.50 8.21
CA VAL A 37 0.87 -18.53 8.49
C VAL A 37 0.94 -17.38 7.50
N VAL A 38 2.13 -16.83 7.26
CA VAL A 38 2.33 -15.75 6.27
C VAL A 38 1.93 -16.22 4.86
N GLN A 39 2.31 -17.45 4.45
CA GLN A 39 1.92 -18.02 3.16
C GLN A 39 0.39 -18.13 3.00
N ALA A 40 -0.32 -18.56 4.05
CA ALA A 40 -1.78 -18.64 4.03
C ALA A 40 -2.41 -17.23 3.90
N ILE A 41 -1.85 -16.21 4.56
CA ILE A 41 -2.30 -14.81 4.42
C ILE A 41 -2.03 -14.29 3.00
N ILE A 42 -0.85 -14.57 2.44
CA ILE A 42 -0.51 -14.21 1.05
C ILE A 42 -1.42 -14.91 0.05
N HIS A 43 -1.78 -16.17 0.29
CA HIS A 43 -2.76 -16.88 -0.54
C HIS A 43 -4.12 -16.15 -0.52
N LYS A 44 -4.61 -15.77 0.67
CA LYS A 44 -5.83 -14.94 0.81
C LYS A 44 -5.72 -13.65 0.00
N LEU A 45 -4.59 -12.94 0.10
CA LEU A 45 -4.36 -11.70 -0.63
C LEU A 45 -4.41 -11.92 -2.15
N LYS A 46 -3.70 -12.94 -2.67
CA LYS A 46 -3.63 -13.24 -4.10
C LYS A 46 -4.96 -13.71 -4.68
N THR A 47 -5.68 -14.57 -3.98
CA THR A 47 -6.88 -15.24 -4.50
C THR A 47 -8.18 -14.52 -4.16
N GLY A 48 -8.19 -13.66 -3.15
CA GLY A 48 -9.41 -13.03 -2.64
C GLY A 48 -10.37 -13.99 -1.93
N CYS A 49 -10.00 -15.27 -1.71
CA CYS A 49 -10.88 -16.25 -1.07
C CYS A 49 -11.35 -15.78 0.32
N GLN A 50 -12.47 -16.27 0.79
CA GLN A 50 -12.89 -16.03 2.18
C GLN A 50 -11.90 -16.69 3.15
N TRP A 51 -11.70 -16.11 4.34
CA TRP A 51 -10.78 -16.66 5.34
C TRP A 51 -11.08 -18.13 5.68
N ARG A 52 -12.37 -18.51 5.72
CA ARG A 52 -12.81 -19.89 5.99
C ARG A 52 -12.52 -20.86 4.85
N GLU A 53 -12.32 -20.36 3.63
CA GLU A 53 -12.04 -21.15 2.42
C GLU A 53 -10.53 -21.30 2.16
N LEU A 54 -9.68 -20.90 3.12
CA LEU A 54 -8.24 -21.15 3.00
C LEU A 54 -7.96 -22.65 2.91
N PRO A 55 -7.14 -23.09 1.94
CA PRO A 55 -6.77 -24.51 1.77
C PRO A 55 -5.75 -24.92 2.85
N MET A 56 -6.23 -25.07 4.09
CA MET A 56 -5.38 -25.25 5.28
C MET A 56 -4.42 -26.43 5.18
N LYS A 57 -4.83 -27.52 4.52
CA LYS A 57 -4.01 -28.73 4.33
C LYS A 57 -2.79 -28.48 3.43
N GLU A 58 -2.84 -27.49 2.54
CA GLU A 58 -1.72 -27.13 1.66
C GLU A 58 -0.61 -26.40 2.42
N PHE A 59 -0.94 -25.65 3.47
CA PHE A 59 0.01 -24.87 4.25
C PHE A 59 0.51 -25.62 5.50
N PHE A 60 -0.34 -26.44 6.13
CA PHE A 60 -0.08 -27.01 7.45
C PHE A 60 -0.17 -28.53 7.42
N ARG A 61 0.91 -29.20 7.84
CA ARG A 61 0.94 -30.67 8.00
C ARG A 61 0.19 -31.16 9.24
N VAL A 62 -0.13 -30.24 10.16
CA VAL A 62 -0.91 -30.50 11.39
C VAL A 62 -2.26 -29.82 11.29
N ARG A 63 -3.23 -30.30 12.09
CA ARG A 63 -4.54 -29.65 12.16
C ARG A 63 -4.37 -28.22 12.69
N TYR A 64 -4.61 -27.24 11.82
CA TYR A 64 -4.56 -25.82 12.13
C TYR A 64 -5.82 -25.15 11.57
N ARG A 65 -6.44 -24.26 12.35
CA ARG A 65 -7.73 -23.65 12.00
C ARG A 65 -7.51 -22.31 11.28
N TRP A 66 -8.37 -21.99 10.31
CA TRP A 66 -8.32 -20.70 9.61
C TRP A 66 -8.48 -19.50 10.57
N GLN A 67 -9.26 -19.66 11.66
CA GLN A 67 -9.40 -18.62 12.69
C GLN A 67 -8.05 -18.24 13.31
N SER A 68 -7.13 -19.20 13.47
CA SER A 68 -5.80 -18.92 14.00
C SER A 68 -4.97 -18.11 13.00
N VAL A 69 -5.08 -18.38 11.70
CA VAL A 69 -4.44 -17.57 10.64
C VAL A 69 -5.00 -16.15 10.67
N TYR A 70 -6.33 -16.02 10.72
CA TYR A 70 -7.01 -14.72 10.77
C TYR A 70 -6.65 -13.94 12.05
N TYR A 71 -6.59 -14.61 13.20
CA TYR A 71 -6.14 -14.01 14.46
C TYR A 71 -4.73 -13.41 14.34
N HIS A 72 -3.79 -14.12 13.73
CA HIS A 72 -2.44 -13.59 13.51
C HIS A 72 -2.45 -12.40 12.56
N PHE A 73 -3.21 -12.46 11.48
CA PHE A 73 -3.37 -11.32 10.56
C PHE A 73 -3.91 -10.09 11.30
N GLN A 74 -4.98 -10.24 12.08
CA GLN A 74 -5.55 -9.15 12.87
C GLN A 74 -4.57 -8.59 13.90
N LYS A 75 -3.88 -9.47 14.64
CA LYS A 75 -2.88 -9.07 15.63
C LYS A 75 -1.78 -8.24 14.99
N TRP A 76 -1.18 -8.73 13.90
CA TRP A 76 -0.11 -8.03 13.19
C TRP A 76 -0.55 -6.74 12.48
N SER A 77 -1.82 -6.64 12.12
CA SER A 77 -2.41 -5.39 11.64
C SER A 77 -2.51 -4.35 12.75
N LYS A 78 -3.00 -4.74 13.93
CA LYS A 78 -3.23 -3.84 15.06
C LYS A 78 -1.94 -3.39 15.75
N ASP A 79 -0.92 -4.25 15.82
CA ASP A 79 0.35 -3.93 16.50
C ASP A 79 1.39 -3.28 15.59
N GLY A 80 1.02 -2.89 14.36
CA GLY A 80 1.88 -2.25 13.37
C GLY A 80 2.94 -3.16 12.75
N SER A 81 2.82 -4.49 12.91
CA SER A 81 3.80 -5.43 12.35
C SER A 81 3.86 -5.38 10.83
N TRP A 82 2.72 -5.22 10.12
CA TRP A 82 2.72 -5.12 8.66
C TRP A 82 3.34 -3.82 8.15
N GLU A 83 3.15 -2.71 8.87
CA GLU A 83 3.84 -1.45 8.56
C GLU A 83 5.35 -1.59 8.76
N ARG A 84 5.76 -2.24 9.85
CA ARG A 84 7.17 -2.52 10.13
C ARG A 84 7.81 -3.43 9.07
N VAL A 85 7.10 -4.49 8.62
CA VAL A 85 7.52 -5.32 7.49
C VAL A 85 7.77 -4.47 6.25
N TRP A 86 6.82 -3.60 5.91
CA TRP A 86 6.92 -2.73 4.75
C TRP A 86 8.12 -1.77 4.84
N ILE A 87 8.23 -1.02 5.94
CA ILE A 87 9.32 -0.06 6.16
C ILE A 87 10.69 -0.75 6.07
N GLN A 88 10.86 -1.90 6.74
CA GLN A 88 12.13 -2.62 6.74
C GLN A 88 12.46 -3.22 5.37
N THR A 89 11.46 -3.71 4.63
CA THR A 89 11.67 -4.21 3.27
C THR A 89 12.05 -3.07 2.33
N LEU A 90 11.37 -1.93 2.43
CA LEU A 90 11.64 -0.75 1.63
C LEU A 90 13.05 -0.20 1.92
N CYS A 91 13.41 -0.03 3.20
CA CYS A 91 14.75 0.41 3.64
C CYS A 91 15.85 -0.49 3.06
N LYS A 92 15.69 -1.80 3.19
CA LYS A 92 16.68 -2.79 2.72
C LYS A 92 16.87 -2.79 1.21
N HIS A 93 15.81 -2.52 0.46
CA HIS A 93 15.80 -2.62 -1.01
C HIS A 93 15.64 -1.27 -1.70
N LYS A 94 15.91 -0.16 -1.02
CA LYS A 94 15.78 1.21 -1.55
C LYS A 94 16.63 1.45 -2.80
N SER A 95 17.74 0.74 -2.97
CA SER A 95 18.58 0.83 -4.17
C SER A 95 17.91 0.31 -5.46
N LEU A 96 16.79 -0.40 -5.35
CA LEU A 96 15.99 -0.83 -6.50
C LEU A 96 15.02 0.25 -6.99
N LEU A 97 14.80 1.31 -6.20
CA LEU A 97 13.85 2.36 -6.51
C LEU A 97 14.45 3.38 -7.48
N ASP A 98 13.60 3.89 -8.35
CA ASP A 98 13.90 5.08 -9.16
C ASP A 98 13.17 6.27 -8.53
N LEU A 99 13.88 7.00 -7.67
CA LEU A 99 13.37 8.16 -6.93
C LEU A 99 13.58 9.48 -7.69
N SER A 100 13.87 9.45 -8.99
CA SER A 100 13.96 10.66 -9.82
C SER A 100 12.66 11.45 -9.83
N SER A 101 11.51 10.78 -9.66
CA SER A 101 10.22 11.39 -9.37
C SER A 101 9.30 10.41 -8.65
N ILE A 102 8.38 10.93 -7.85
CA ILE A 102 7.33 10.17 -7.17
C ILE A 102 5.99 10.57 -7.76
N GLN A 103 5.15 9.59 -8.03
CA GLN A 103 3.81 9.76 -8.59
C GLN A 103 2.77 9.60 -7.49
N LEU A 104 1.88 10.57 -7.31
CA LEU A 104 0.76 10.52 -6.37
C LEU A 104 -0.55 10.31 -7.14
N ASP A 105 -1.35 9.36 -6.70
CA ASP A 105 -2.70 9.12 -7.24
C ASP A 105 -3.64 8.57 -6.16
N GLY A 106 -4.95 8.69 -6.41
CA GLY A 106 -6.00 8.17 -5.55
C GLY A 106 -6.68 6.94 -6.14
N THR A 107 -6.77 5.87 -5.36
CA THR A 107 -7.39 4.61 -5.81
C THR A 107 -8.67 4.32 -5.03
N HIS A 108 -9.82 4.44 -5.71
CA HIS A 108 -11.13 4.10 -5.17
C HIS A 108 -11.46 2.63 -5.36
N THR A 109 -11.47 1.85 -4.28
CA THR A 109 -11.86 0.44 -4.30
C THR A 109 -13.32 0.26 -3.91
N PRO A 110 -14.14 -0.43 -4.72
CA PRO A 110 -15.52 -0.77 -4.35
C PRO A 110 -15.58 -1.60 -3.07
N THR A 111 -16.58 -1.33 -2.22
CA THR A 111 -16.80 -2.08 -0.98
C THR A 111 -18.11 -2.86 -1.03
N LYS A 112 -18.09 -4.13 -0.66
CA LYS A 112 -19.30 -4.98 -0.60
C LYS A 112 -19.91 -5.06 0.80
N ARG A 113 -19.12 -4.74 1.82
CA ARG A 113 -19.58 -4.62 3.20
C ARG A 113 -19.38 -3.18 3.66
N GLY A 114 -20.21 -2.70 4.57
CA GLY A 114 -19.95 -1.44 5.26
C GLY A 114 -18.66 -1.54 6.07
N GLY A 115 -18.35 -0.52 6.84
CA GLY A 115 -17.19 -0.48 7.72
C GLY A 115 -16.61 0.92 7.82
N GLU A 116 -15.43 1.00 8.44
CA GLU A 116 -14.68 2.23 8.60
C GLU A 116 -14.16 2.74 7.25
N ALA A 117 -14.12 4.06 7.07
CA ALA A 117 -13.64 4.72 5.86
C ALA A 117 -14.32 4.21 4.57
N VAL A 118 -15.66 4.13 4.60
CA VAL A 118 -16.52 3.74 3.48
C VAL A 118 -17.54 4.83 3.22
N GLY A 119 -17.63 5.32 1.98
CA GLY A 119 -18.57 6.34 1.56
C GLY A 119 -19.06 6.12 0.13
N TYR A 120 -20.22 6.73 -0.23
CA TYR A 120 -20.78 6.60 -1.57
C TYR A 120 -20.05 7.53 -2.56
N GLN A 121 -19.50 6.94 -3.62
CA GLN A 121 -18.82 7.67 -4.68
C GLN A 121 -19.79 7.83 -5.86
N GLY A 122 -20.24 9.08 -6.12
CA GLY A 122 -21.24 9.37 -7.13
C GLY A 122 -20.81 8.99 -8.55
N ARG A 123 -19.55 9.23 -8.93
CA ARG A 123 -19.03 8.87 -10.27
C ARG A 123 -19.01 7.36 -10.51
N LYS A 124 -18.67 6.58 -9.47
CA LYS A 124 -18.66 5.10 -9.56
C LYS A 124 -20.00 4.46 -9.21
N LYS A 125 -20.98 5.26 -8.76
CA LYS A 125 -22.34 4.81 -8.36
C LYS A 125 -22.33 3.65 -7.35
N CYS A 126 -21.34 3.61 -6.47
CA CYS A 126 -21.23 2.57 -5.44
C CYS A 126 -20.49 3.11 -4.20
N LYS A 127 -20.58 2.36 -3.10
CA LYS A 127 -19.75 2.61 -1.92
C LYS A 127 -18.31 2.22 -2.18
N THR A 128 -17.38 3.11 -1.89
CA THR A 128 -15.95 2.89 -2.07
C THR A 128 -15.15 3.32 -0.85
N SER A 129 -13.92 2.86 -0.80
CA SER A 129 -12.87 3.39 0.04
C SER A 129 -11.79 3.93 -0.88
N ASN A 130 -11.34 5.14 -0.67
CA ASN A 130 -10.21 5.74 -1.37
C ASN A 130 -8.92 5.50 -0.58
N MET A 131 -7.81 5.39 -1.27
CA MET A 131 -6.46 5.35 -0.69
C MET A 131 -5.52 6.09 -1.62
N LEU A 132 -4.78 7.05 -1.08
CA LEU A 132 -3.71 7.69 -1.83
C LEU A 132 -2.51 6.74 -1.87
N ILE A 133 -1.87 6.64 -3.03
CA ILE A 133 -0.70 5.81 -3.27
C ILE A 133 0.40 6.69 -3.87
N MET A 134 1.61 6.56 -3.32
CA MET A 134 2.82 7.06 -3.94
C MET A 134 3.57 5.90 -4.60
N ALA A 135 4.02 6.10 -5.83
CA ALA A 135 4.86 5.17 -6.54
C ALA A 135 6.14 5.86 -7.02
N ASP A 136 7.23 5.10 -7.13
CA ASP A 136 8.47 5.57 -7.75
C ASP A 136 8.32 5.71 -9.27
N ASN A 137 9.34 6.21 -9.95
CA ASN A 137 9.31 6.42 -11.41
C ASN A 137 9.30 5.09 -12.23
N ARG A 138 9.40 3.94 -11.57
CA ARG A 138 9.22 2.60 -12.17
C ARG A 138 7.84 2.02 -11.90
N GLY A 139 7.00 2.70 -11.11
CA GLY A 139 5.68 2.24 -10.70
C GLY A 139 5.71 1.31 -9.48
N ILE A 140 6.82 1.22 -8.76
CA ILE A 140 6.88 0.47 -7.49
C ILE A 140 6.16 1.31 -6.42
N PRO A 141 5.09 0.81 -5.77
CA PRO A 141 4.43 1.56 -4.72
C PRO A 141 5.40 1.76 -3.55
N VAL A 142 5.55 3.00 -3.06
CA VAL A 142 6.50 3.34 -1.98
C VAL A 142 5.81 3.77 -0.71
N ALA A 143 4.61 4.35 -0.78
CA ALA A 143 3.81 4.72 0.39
C ALA A 143 2.31 4.71 0.08
N CYS A 144 1.48 4.65 1.13
CA CYS A 144 0.05 4.89 1.02
C CYS A 144 -0.49 5.61 2.26
N SER A 145 -1.61 6.32 2.06
CA SER A 145 -2.36 6.94 3.15
C SER A 145 -3.09 5.90 4.02
N ALA A 146 -3.75 6.36 5.07
CA ALA A 146 -4.87 5.65 5.64
C ALA A 146 -6.02 5.58 4.62
N PRO A 147 -6.93 4.58 4.70
CA PRO A 147 -8.13 4.55 3.88
C PRO A 147 -9.03 5.76 4.19
N ILE A 148 -9.59 6.37 3.14
CA ILE A 148 -10.48 7.53 3.19
C ILE A 148 -11.87 7.10 2.69
N ALA A 149 -12.94 7.62 3.27
CA ALA A 149 -14.29 7.32 2.80
C ALA A 149 -14.51 7.87 1.38
N GLY A 150 -15.12 7.07 0.49
CA GLY A 150 -15.20 7.36 -0.93
C GLY A 150 -16.09 8.55 -1.32
N ASN A 151 -16.83 9.15 -0.37
CA ASN A 151 -17.59 10.38 -0.56
C ASN A 151 -16.73 11.65 -0.46
N HIS A 152 -15.48 11.54 -0.01
CA HIS A 152 -14.53 12.64 0.00
C HIS A 152 -13.84 12.76 -1.36
N ASN A 153 -13.44 13.99 -1.73
CA ASN A 153 -12.58 14.25 -2.88
C ASN A 153 -11.10 13.95 -2.54
N ASP A 154 -10.23 13.95 -3.53
CA ASP A 154 -8.82 13.63 -3.36
C ASP A 154 -8.06 14.69 -2.54
N ALA A 155 -8.60 15.91 -2.40
CA ALA A 155 -8.03 16.96 -1.56
C ALA A 155 -8.40 16.86 -0.07
N TYR A 156 -9.23 15.88 0.34
CA TYR A 156 -9.64 15.71 1.73
C TYR A 156 -8.45 15.29 2.61
N GLU A 157 -8.14 16.09 3.63
CA GLU A 157 -6.99 15.89 4.53
C GLU A 157 -5.69 15.58 3.76
N LEU A 158 -5.54 16.19 2.57
CA LEU A 158 -4.48 15.85 1.63
C LEU A 158 -3.09 16.09 2.21
N LYS A 159 -2.88 17.26 2.83
CA LYS A 159 -1.60 17.62 3.46
C LYS A 159 -1.21 16.61 4.53
N GLU A 160 -2.14 16.25 5.41
CA GLU A 160 -1.92 15.30 6.51
C GLU A 160 -1.59 13.91 5.99
N ASN A 161 -2.34 13.45 4.99
CA ASN A 161 -2.12 12.16 4.35
C ASN A 161 -0.75 12.11 3.66
N VAL A 162 -0.41 13.12 2.87
CA VAL A 162 0.88 13.21 2.17
C VAL A 162 2.04 13.33 3.17
N ALA A 163 1.88 14.10 4.25
CA ALA A 163 2.88 14.20 5.31
C ALA A 163 3.15 12.83 5.98
N GLN A 164 2.10 12.05 6.26
CA GLN A 164 2.26 10.69 6.80
C GLN A 164 2.97 9.76 5.82
N MET A 165 2.69 9.88 4.51
CA MET A 165 3.30 9.07 3.48
C MET A 165 4.80 9.39 3.36
N PHE A 166 5.19 10.65 3.32
CA PHE A 166 6.61 11.05 3.35
C PHE A 166 7.29 10.64 4.66
N GLY A 167 6.62 10.77 5.80
CA GLY A 167 7.15 10.27 7.07
C GLY A 167 7.39 8.73 7.07
N SER A 168 6.66 7.98 6.26
CA SER A 168 6.93 6.54 6.06
C SER A 168 8.18 6.31 5.19
N LEU A 169 8.45 7.18 4.22
CA LEU A 169 9.68 7.15 3.42
C LEU A 169 10.90 7.49 4.29
N GLU A 170 10.80 8.54 5.10
CA GLU A 170 11.86 8.93 6.06
C GLU A 170 12.19 7.79 7.04
N LYS A 171 11.17 7.11 7.59
CA LYS A 171 11.34 5.88 8.41
C LYS A 171 12.02 4.74 7.66
N SER A 172 11.93 4.73 6.34
CA SER A 172 12.61 3.76 5.46
C SER A 172 13.99 4.26 5.00
N GLU A 173 14.53 5.31 5.66
CA GLU A 173 15.81 5.95 5.34
C GLU A 173 15.88 6.45 3.89
N ILE A 174 14.76 6.88 3.33
CA ILE A 174 14.69 7.56 2.04
C ILE A 174 14.71 9.06 2.32
N VAL A 175 15.67 9.76 1.73
CA VAL A 175 15.76 11.22 1.78
C VAL A 175 14.63 11.79 0.91
N VAL A 176 13.83 12.67 1.49
CA VAL A 176 12.67 13.28 0.80
C VAL A 176 12.97 14.67 0.24
N GLU A 177 14.00 15.35 0.76
CA GLU A 177 14.50 16.63 0.26
C GLU A 177 14.95 16.49 -1.20
N GLY A 178 14.52 17.41 -2.05
CA GLY A 178 14.83 17.41 -3.48
C GLY A 178 14.04 16.42 -4.32
N LEU A 179 13.12 15.63 -3.74
CA LEU A 179 12.26 14.74 -4.51
C LEU A 179 11.24 15.52 -5.35
N PHE A 180 11.01 15.06 -6.59
CA PHE A 180 9.92 15.53 -7.43
C PHE A 180 8.63 14.75 -7.11
N LEU A 181 7.56 15.48 -6.77
CA LEU A 181 6.22 14.91 -6.55
C LEU A 181 5.31 15.29 -7.71
N ASN A 182 4.98 14.33 -8.58
CA ASN A 182 3.99 14.49 -9.62
C ASN A 182 2.59 14.17 -9.11
N ALA A 183 1.64 15.08 -9.32
CA ALA A 183 0.23 14.88 -9.00
C ALA A 183 -0.68 15.56 -10.01
N ASP A 184 -1.92 15.04 -10.18
CA ASP A 184 -2.88 15.66 -11.08
C ASP A 184 -3.54 16.89 -10.44
N ALA A 185 -4.37 17.60 -11.24
CA ALA A 185 -5.05 18.81 -10.80
C ALA A 185 -6.08 18.57 -9.66
N GLY A 186 -6.47 17.32 -9.41
CA GLY A 186 -7.32 16.97 -8.27
C GLY A 186 -6.61 17.15 -6.92
N PHE A 187 -5.28 17.13 -6.93
CA PHE A 187 -4.43 17.32 -5.76
C PHE A 187 -3.92 18.77 -5.60
N ASP A 188 -4.32 19.68 -6.50
CA ASP A 188 -3.88 21.06 -6.43
C ASP A 188 -4.51 21.78 -5.24
N SER A 189 -3.78 21.93 -4.16
CA SER A 189 -4.17 22.73 -2.99
C SER A 189 -3.00 23.57 -2.50
N LYS A 190 -3.32 24.76 -1.97
CA LYS A 190 -2.33 25.67 -1.40
C LYS A 190 -1.57 25.00 -0.26
N GLU A 191 -2.27 24.28 0.60
CA GLU A 191 -1.71 23.61 1.77
C GLU A 191 -0.69 22.51 1.37
N LEU A 192 -0.95 21.77 0.28
CA LEU A 192 -0.01 20.78 -0.23
C LEU A 192 1.23 21.45 -0.81
N ARG A 193 1.08 22.51 -1.59
CA ARG A 193 2.21 23.26 -2.17
C ARG A 193 3.09 23.86 -1.09
N GLU A 194 2.50 24.51 -0.07
CA GLU A 194 3.22 25.04 1.09
C GLU A 194 3.94 23.92 1.86
N TYR A 195 3.31 22.77 2.02
CA TYR A 195 3.95 21.60 2.63
C TYR A 195 5.17 21.13 1.84
N CYS A 196 5.04 21.00 0.52
CA CYS A 196 6.17 20.62 -0.34
C CYS A 196 7.33 21.60 -0.20
N ILE A 197 7.07 22.91 -0.27
CA ILE A 197 8.09 23.94 -0.08
C ILE A 197 8.77 23.81 1.31
N SER A 198 7.97 23.60 2.36
CA SER A 198 8.50 23.47 3.74
C SER A 198 9.40 22.24 3.95
N LYS A 199 9.31 21.26 3.07
CA LYS A 199 10.08 20.01 3.11
C LYS A 199 11.13 19.91 2.00
N ASP A 200 11.34 21.00 1.26
CA ASP A 200 12.21 21.02 0.07
C ASP A 200 11.87 19.94 -0.97
N ILE A 201 10.56 19.68 -1.11
CA ILE A 201 10.00 18.76 -2.12
C ILE A 201 9.56 19.59 -3.31
N ILE A 202 9.95 19.21 -4.51
CA ILE A 202 9.58 19.90 -5.74
C ILE A 202 8.20 19.39 -6.21
N GLY A 203 7.16 20.18 -5.92
CA GLY A 203 5.78 19.83 -6.26
C GLY A 203 5.46 20.12 -7.73
N ASN A 204 5.50 19.10 -8.59
CA ASN A 204 5.05 19.17 -9.98
C ASN A 204 3.56 18.80 -10.09
N ILE A 205 2.71 19.68 -9.57
CA ILE A 205 1.27 19.48 -9.44
C ILE A 205 0.55 20.25 -10.54
N ALA A 206 -0.27 19.58 -11.35
CA ALA A 206 -1.04 20.25 -12.40
C ALA A 206 -2.00 21.27 -11.78
N ILE A 207 -2.10 22.45 -12.41
CA ILE A 207 -2.93 23.54 -11.92
C ILE A 207 -4.40 23.18 -12.12
N ASN A 208 -5.22 23.37 -11.08
CA ASN A 208 -6.65 23.26 -11.18
C ASN A 208 -7.26 24.65 -11.49
N PRO A 209 -7.81 24.86 -12.70
CA PRO A 209 -8.36 26.16 -13.09
C PRO A 209 -9.50 26.67 -12.17
N ARG A 210 -10.14 25.76 -11.42
CA ARG A 210 -11.24 26.11 -10.50
C ARG A 210 -10.76 26.76 -9.21
N ASN A 211 -9.48 26.64 -8.88
CA ASN A 211 -8.92 27.21 -7.65
C ASN A 211 -8.64 28.72 -7.77
N GLY A 212 -8.77 29.30 -8.98
CA GLY A 212 -8.53 30.74 -9.21
C GLY A 212 -7.10 31.20 -8.91
N ASN A 213 -6.15 30.28 -8.78
CA ASN A 213 -4.75 30.60 -8.53
C ASN A 213 -4.09 31.13 -9.80
N ASN A 214 -3.64 32.39 -9.73
CA ASN A 214 -2.85 33.06 -10.77
C ASN A 214 -1.36 33.07 -10.43
N GLU A 215 -0.91 32.25 -9.48
CA GLU A 215 0.50 32.17 -9.13
C GLU A 215 1.26 31.34 -10.19
N ASP A 216 2.38 31.87 -10.68
CA ASP A 216 3.28 31.17 -11.58
C ASP A 216 4.01 30.05 -10.81
N TYR A 217 3.42 28.86 -10.78
CA TYR A 217 4.09 27.68 -10.26
C TYR A 217 4.96 27.02 -11.34
N LEU A 218 6.14 26.63 -10.96
CA LEU A 218 6.97 25.80 -11.83
C LEU A 218 6.23 24.49 -12.14
N PHE A 219 6.06 24.21 -13.45
CA PHE A 219 5.45 22.98 -13.91
C PHE A 219 6.27 22.39 -15.05
N ASP A 220 6.72 21.15 -14.92
CA ASP A 220 7.48 20.43 -15.92
C ASP A 220 6.60 19.38 -16.61
N ASP A 221 6.22 19.66 -17.84
CA ASP A 221 5.38 18.81 -18.69
C ASP A 221 6.04 17.44 -18.99
N LEU A 222 7.37 17.38 -19.10
CA LEU A 222 8.07 16.12 -19.38
C LEU A 222 8.06 15.21 -18.16
N LEU A 223 8.34 15.74 -16.98
CA LEU A 223 8.21 15.01 -15.72
C LEU A 223 6.76 14.61 -15.45
N TYR A 224 5.80 15.50 -15.76
CA TYR A 224 4.38 15.19 -15.57
C TYR A 224 3.93 13.98 -16.40
N LYS A 225 4.46 13.81 -17.60
CA LYS A 225 4.21 12.64 -18.45
C LYS A 225 4.62 11.34 -17.78
N CYS A 226 5.62 11.34 -16.89
CA CYS A 226 6.01 10.16 -16.12
C CYS A 226 4.89 9.67 -15.18
N ARG A 227 3.89 10.49 -14.88
CA ARG A 227 2.77 10.12 -14.02
C ARG A 227 2.01 8.87 -14.51
N TYR A 228 2.03 8.59 -15.80
CA TYR A 228 1.38 7.40 -16.36
C TYR A 228 1.87 6.09 -15.72
N VAL A 229 3.06 6.05 -15.11
CA VAL A 229 3.58 4.82 -14.48
C VAL A 229 2.75 4.36 -13.30
N ILE A 230 1.91 5.24 -12.70
CA ILE A 230 0.97 4.87 -11.64
C ILE A 230 -0.06 3.83 -12.11
N GLU A 231 -0.38 3.82 -13.41
CA GLU A 231 -1.27 2.80 -13.99
C GLU A 231 -0.63 1.40 -13.92
N ARG A 232 0.70 1.32 -14.02
CA ARG A 232 1.45 0.08 -13.80
C ARG A 232 1.32 -0.38 -12.35
N THR A 233 1.41 0.55 -11.40
CA THR A 233 1.20 0.27 -9.97
C THR A 233 -0.20 -0.32 -9.76
N ASN A 234 -1.22 0.34 -10.30
CA ASN A 234 -2.61 -0.12 -10.22
C ASN A 234 -2.77 -1.51 -10.84
N ALA A 235 -2.21 -1.77 -12.03
CA ALA A 235 -2.24 -3.07 -12.68
C ALA A 235 -1.57 -4.18 -11.85
N TRP A 236 -0.45 -3.89 -11.18
CA TRP A 236 0.20 -4.85 -10.28
C TRP A 236 -0.64 -5.13 -9.04
N LEU A 237 -1.29 -4.11 -8.48
CA LEU A 237 -2.17 -4.26 -7.32
C LEU A 237 -3.46 -5.02 -7.66
N ASP A 238 -4.01 -4.82 -8.86
CA ASP A 238 -5.16 -5.57 -9.38
C ASP A 238 -4.89 -7.07 -9.55
N GLY A 239 -3.62 -7.45 -9.66
CA GLY A 239 -3.19 -8.85 -9.59
C GLY A 239 -3.51 -9.52 -8.26
N PHE A 240 -3.76 -8.76 -7.20
CA PHE A 240 -4.17 -9.27 -5.89
C PHE A 240 -5.69 -9.22 -5.75
N LYS A 241 -6.36 -10.34 -5.98
CA LYS A 241 -7.83 -10.41 -6.02
C LYS A 241 -8.53 -9.88 -4.76
N ALA A 242 -7.87 -9.94 -3.61
CA ALA A 242 -8.40 -9.36 -2.37
C ALA A 242 -8.45 -7.83 -2.38
N LEU A 243 -7.70 -7.16 -3.28
CA LEU A 243 -7.67 -5.70 -3.39
C LEU A 243 -8.65 -5.14 -4.42
N LEU A 244 -9.17 -5.96 -5.36
CA LEU A 244 -10.13 -5.53 -6.37
C LEU A 244 -11.47 -5.07 -5.77
N VAL A 245 -11.89 -5.74 -4.68
CA VAL A 245 -13.10 -5.41 -3.94
C VAL A 245 -12.80 -5.53 -2.45
N ARG A 246 -13.07 -4.47 -1.70
CA ARG A 246 -12.84 -4.45 -0.26
C ARG A 246 -13.96 -5.21 0.47
N PHE A 247 -13.58 -6.28 1.17
CA PHE A 247 -14.44 -7.02 2.10
C PHE A 247 -14.06 -6.78 3.58
N GLU A 248 -12.87 -6.23 3.83
CA GLU A 248 -12.40 -5.92 5.18
C GLU A 248 -13.13 -4.68 5.72
N THR A 249 -13.91 -4.84 6.80
CA THR A 249 -14.69 -3.75 7.41
C THR A 249 -13.82 -2.81 8.23
N ASN A 250 -12.70 -3.31 8.78
CA ASN A 250 -11.76 -2.52 9.55
C ASN A 250 -10.69 -1.91 8.63
N GLN A 251 -10.46 -0.60 8.76
CA GLN A 251 -9.51 0.14 7.91
C GLN A 251 -8.05 -0.28 8.11
N ILE A 252 -7.67 -0.66 9.34
CA ILE A 252 -6.30 -1.11 9.63
C ILE A 252 -6.02 -2.44 8.93
N HIS A 253 -7.00 -3.35 8.89
CA HIS A 253 -6.88 -4.62 8.15
C HIS A 253 -6.78 -4.38 6.64
N TRP A 254 -7.54 -3.42 6.12
CA TRP A 254 -7.47 -3.05 4.72
C TRP A 254 -6.11 -2.46 4.35
N LYS A 255 -5.60 -1.51 5.14
CA LYS A 255 -4.24 -0.96 4.95
C LYS A 255 -3.17 -2.05 5.02
N ALA A 256 -3.30 -2.99 5.96
CA ALA A 256 -2.36 -4.11 6.09
C ALA A 256 -2.29 -5.01 4.86
N LEU A 257 -3.43 -5.30 4.18
CA LEU A 257 -3.42 -6.05 2.92
C LEU A 257 -2.70 -5.28 1.81
N ASN A 258 -2.89 -3.97 1.72
CA ASN A 258 -2.19 -3.13 0.74
C ASN A 258 -0.68 -3.11 1.00
N LEU A 259 -0.24 -2.90 2.24
CA LEU A 259 1.18 -2.93 2.60
C LEU A 259 1.83 -4.29 2.31
N LEU A 260 1.10 -5.39 2.55
CA LEU A 260 1.58 -6.72 2.18
C LEU A 260 1.69 -6.89 0.66
N ALA A 261 0.75 -6.35 -0.12
CA ALA A 261 0.83 -6.34 -1.58
C ALA A 261 2.03 -5.53 -2.07
N PHE A 262 2.28 -4.34 -1.52
CA PHE A 262 3.46 -3.52 -1.81
C PHE A 262 4.75 -4.28 -1.54
N THR A 263 4.84 -4.94 -0.37
CA THR A 263 5.98 -5.80 -0.02
C THR A 263 6.22 -6.88 -1.08
N ILE A 264 5.16 -7.54 -1.55
CA ILE A 264 5.28 -8.57 -2.58
C ILE A 264 5.67 -7.99 -3.94
N VAL A 265 5.13 -6.83 -4.33
CA VAL A 265 5.50 -6.15 -5.57
C VAL A 265 6.99 -5.81 -5.56
N LEU A 266 7.49 -5.20 -4.48
CA LEU A 266 8.91 -4.87 -4.34
C LEU A 266 9.79 -6.12 -4.37
N LEU A 267 9.43 -7.18 -3.65
CA LEU A 267 10.20 -8.43 -3.61
C LEU A 267 10.19 -9.21 -4.94
N ARG A 268 9.30 -8.91 -5.86
CA ARG A 268 9.30 -9.46 -7.23
C ARG A 268 10.32 -8.78 -8.15
N GLN A 269 10.84 -7.63 -7.74
CA GLN A 269 11.89 -6.92 -8.49
C GLN A 269 13.30 -7.48 -8.18
N LEU A 270 13.43 -8.36 -7.16
CA LEU A 270 14.65 -9.10 -6.84
C LEU A 270 14.86 -10.28 -7.77
#